data_cd64f2c3ba35f0f1f0c8a5533cbf9e71
#
_entry.id   cd64f2c3ba35f0f1f0c8a5533cbf9e71
#
_cell.length_a   1.000
_cell.length_b   1.000
_cell.length_c   1.000
_cell.angle_alpha   90.00
_cell.angle_beta   90.00
_cell.angle_gamma   90.00
#
_symmetry.space_group_name_H-M   'P 1'
#
loop_
_entity.id
_entity.type
_entity.pdbx_description
1 polymer ?
#
loop_
_entity_poly.entity_id
_entity_poly.type
_entity_poly.pdbx_seq_one_letter_code
_entity_poly.pdbx_strand_id
1 'polypeptide(L)'
;MPIISTTPAPAGLAPAPAAPTKVPRTANNTLSQQDFLKLLTMQLKNQDPMKPMDENAMVSTMAQFTGLEQSTQMLTSLKGLGDDNKMMAASSMIGREVTVVDAAGNQTVGIVDGVENSTTGLQLRMGATLVPFASVTRVAPPSSTPVQPTRIRA
;
A
#
# COMPACT_ATOMS: atom_id res chain seq x y z
N MET A 1 -26.07 42.66 -59.16
CA MET A 1 -25.09 41.56 -59.25
C MET A 1 -24.78 41.09 -57.85
N PRO A 2 -25.32 39.94 -57.38
CA PRO A 2 -25.00 39.41 -56.06
C PRO A 2 -23.72 38.55 -56.14
N ILE A 3 -22.77 38.87 -55.26
CA ILE A 3 -21.55 38.12 -55.06
C ILE A 3 -21.80 36.97 -54.12
N ILE A 4 -21.66 35.77 -54.62
CA ILE A 4 -21.79 34.51 -53.87
C ILE A 4 -20.52 34.30 -53.10
N SER A 5 -20.60 34.41 -51.77
CA SER A 5 -19.48 34.11 -50.86
C SER A 5 -19.51 32.59 -50.56
N THR A 6 -18.53 31.89 -51.15
CA THR A 6 -18.33 30.46 -50.85
C THR A 6 -17.48 30.28 -49.61
N THR A 7 -18.08 29.88 -48.52
CA THR A 7 -17.38 29.46 -47.30
C THR A 7 -16.78 28.06 -47.51
N PRO A 8 -15.46 27.85 -47.27
CA PRO A 8 -14.89 26.51 -47.31
C PRO A 8 -15.28 25.74 -46.04
N ALA A 9 -15.68 24.49 -46.22
CA ALA A 9 -16.00 23.54 -45.20
C ALA A 9 -14.77 23.20 -44.35
N PRO A 10 -14.91 22.99 -43.03
CA PRO A 10 -13.77 22.56 -42.19
C PRO A 10 -13.38 21.11 -42.53
N ALA A 11 -12.09 20.93 -42.77
CA ALA A 11 -11.46 19.63 -42.99
C ALA A 11 -11.66 18.75 -41.77
N GLY A 12 -12.13 17.49 -42.03
CA GLY A 12 -12.37 16.51 -41.01
C GLY A 12 -11.11 16.21 -40.18
N LEU A 13 -11.24 16.30 -38.85
CA LEU A 13 -10.26 15.79 -37.92
C LEU A 13 -10.14 14.28 -38.12
N ALA A 14 -8.93 13.81 -38.44
CA ALA A 14 -8.60 12.41 -38.40
C ALA A 14 -8.74 11.88 -36.95
N PRO A 15 -9.25 10.66 -36.74
CA PRO A 15 -9.35 10.09 -35.42
C PRO A 15 -7.95 9.92 -34.82
N ALA A 16 -7.75 10.47 -33.61
CA ALA A 16 -6.54 10.29 -32.84
C ALA A 16 -6.27 8.80 -32.57
N PRO A 17 -5.00 8.35 -32.63
CA PRO A 17 -4.67 6.96 -32.29
C PRO A 17 -5.11 6.67 -30.86
N ALA A 18 -5.89 5.59 -30.70
CA ALA A 18 -6.34 5.11 -29.41
C ALA A 18 -5.13 4.86 -28.50
N ALA A 19 -5.14 5.48 -27.33
CA ALA A 19 -4.16 5.23 -26.30
C ALA A 19 -4.12 3.74 -25.95
N PRO A 20 -2.96 3.14 -25.71
CA PRO A 20 -2.86 1.74 -25.36
C PRO A 20 -3.64 1.48 -24.08
N THR A 21 -4.67 0.66 -24.16
CA THR A 21 -5.46 0.19 -23.04
C THR A 21 -4.51 -0.49 -22.06
N LYS A 22 -4.34 0.12 -20.89
CA LYS A 22 -3.53 -0.43 -19.80
C LYS A 22 -4.22 -1.70 -19.31
N VAL A 23 -3.80 -2.85 -19.84
CA VAL A 23 -4.26 -4.17 -19.36
C VAL A 23 -3.92 -4.23 -17.87
N PRO A 24 -4.88 -4.49 -16.98
CA PRO A 24 -4.57 -4.68 -15.58
C PRO A 24 -3.66 -5.91 -15.47
N ARG A 25 -2.40 -5.69 -15.13
CA ARG A 25 -1.47 -6.75 -14.74
C ARG A 25 -1.85 -7.23 -13.35
N THR A 26 -2.88 -8.01 -13.22
CA THR A 26 -3.04 -8.93 -12.11
C THR A 26 -2.12 -10.11 -12.36
N ALA A 27 -0.83 -9.86 -12.30
CA ALA A 27 0.15 -10.92 -12.24
C ALA A 27 0.30 -11.33 -10.78
N ASN A 28 -0.67 -12.09 -10.26
CA ASN A 28 -0.37 -13.09 -9.25
C ASN A 28 0.41 -14.20 -9.99
N ASN A 29 1.66 -13.86 -10.33
CA ASN A 29 2.57 -14.77 -11.02
C ASN A 29 3.34 -15.61 -10.00
N THR A 30 2.64 -16.07 -8.97
CA THR A 30 3.09 -17.19 -8.17
C THR A 30 2.64 -18.43 -8.92
N LEU A 31 3.50 -18.92 -9.84
CA LEU A 31 3.43 -20.32 -10.23
C LEU A 31 3.49 -21.09 -8.91
N SER A 32 2.34 -21.59 -8.46
CA SER A 32 2.30 -22.31 -7.21
C SER A 32 3.15 -23.58 -7.37
N GLN A 33 3.77 -24.02 -6.29
CA GLN A 33 4.48 -25.31 -6.26
C GLN A 33 3.63 -26.43 -6.89
N GLN A 34 2.32 -26.34 -6.79
CA GLN A 34 1.36 -27.26 -7.37
C GLN A 34 1.30 -27.19 -8.91
N ASP A 35 1.33 -25.98 -9.49
CA ASP A 35 1.32 -25.80 -10.95
C ASP A 35 2.62 -26.32 -11.57
N PHE A 36 3.73 -26.12 -10.87
CA PHE A 36 5.01 -26.66 -11.29
C PHE A 36 5.03 -28.21 -11.24
N LEU A 37 4.59 -28.83 -10.15
CA LEU A 37 4.48 -30.28 -10.04
C LEU A 37 3.58 -30.85 -11.14
N LYS A 38 2.53 -30.15 -11.52
CA LYS A 38 1.66 -30.51 -12.62
C LYS A 38 2.36 -30.45 -13.97
N LEU A 39 3.16 -29.41 -14.21
CA LEU A 39 4.00 -29.29 -15.41
C LEU A 39 5.06 -30.40 -15.46
N LEU A 40 5.73 -30.67 -14.34
CA LEU A 40 6.71 -31.76 -14.23
C LEU A 40 6.07 -33.11 -14.56
N THR A 41 4.90 -33.41 -14.01
CA THR A 41 4.17 -34.64 -14.28
C THR A 41 3.75 -34.76 -15.76
N MET A 42 3.35 -33.67 -16.37
CA MET A 42 3.01 -33.62 -17.81
C MET A 42 4.26 -33.84 -18.67
N GLN A 43 5.41 -33.28 -18.29
CA GLN A 43 6.67 -33.44 -19.03
C GLN A 43 7.18 -34.88 -18.91
N LEU A 44 7.14 -35.49 -17.70
CA LEU A 44 7.50 -36.90 -17.50
C LEU A 44 6.66 -37.84 -18.36
N LYS A 45 5.37 -37.54 -18.55
CA LYS A 45 4.45 -38.35 -19.35
C LYS A 45 4.72 -38.27 -20.87
N ASN A 46 5.37 -37.20 -21.33
CA ASN A 46 5.66 -36.94 -22.74
C ASN A 46 7.14 -37.07 -23.09
N GLN A 47 8.02 -37.52 -22.18
CA GLN A 47 9.46 -37.63 -22.43
C GLN A 47 9.79 -38.75 -23.39
N ASP A 48 10.60 -38.40 -24.41
CA ASP A 48 11.29 -39.37 -25.27
C ASP A 48 12.48 -39.97 -24.49
N PRO A 49 12.55 -41.29 -24.27
CA PRO A 49 13.59 -41.94 -23.45
C PRO A 49 15.02 -41.74 -24.00
N MET A 50 15.16 -41.20 -25.22
CA MET A 50 16.47 -41.02 -25.87
C MET A 50 17.10 -39.64 -25.64
N LYS A 51 16.41 -38.69 -25.01
CA LYS A 51 16.94 -37.37 -24.67
C LYS A 51 16.49 -36.93 -23.26
N PRO A 52 17.17 -37.41 -22.20
CA PRO A 52 16.87 -36.93 -20.87
C PRO A 52 17.20 -35.43 -20.78
N MET A 53 16.20 -34.59 -20.52
CA MET A 53 16.44 -33.21 -20.14
C MET A 53 17.12 -33.18 -18.77
N ASP A 54 17.90 -32.13 -18.51
CA ASP A 54 18.67 -31.97 -17.28
C ASP A 54 17.74 -31.66 -16.11
N GLU A 55 17.16 -32.73 -15.52
CA GLU A 55 16.25 -32.67 -14.37
C GLU A 55 16.90 -31.94 -13.18
N ASN A 56 18.23 -32.03 -13.05
CA ASN A 56 18.97 -31.40 -11.98
C ASN A 56 18.94 -29.85 -12.08
N ALA A 57 19.00 -29.30 -13.29
CA ALA A 57 18.90 -27.85 -13.51
C ALA A 57 17.50 -27.34 -13.11
N MET A 58 16.47 -28.13 -13.40
CA MET A 58 15.10 -27.76 -13.09
C MET A 58 14.80 -27.84 -11.59
N VAL A 59 15.28 -28.88 -10.91
CA VAL A 59 15.19 -29.03 -9.45
C VAL A 59 15.96 -27.92 -8.74
N SER A 60 17.14 -27.54 -9.25
CA SER A 60 17.93 -26.42 -8.71
C SER A 60 17.19 -25.09 -8.81
N THR A 61 16.57 -24.84 -9.96
CA THR A 61 15.76 -23.63 -10.16
C THR A 61 14.57 -23.58 -9.19
N MET A 62 13.91 -24.74 -8.97
CA MET A 62 12.83 -24.83 -7.99
C MET A 62 13.28 -24.53 -6.56
N ALA A 63 14.42 -25.08 -6.15
CA ALA A 63 14.97 -24.82 -4.82
C ALA A 63 15.21 -23.32 -4.62
N GLN A 64 15.69 -22.63 -5.68
CA GLN A 64 15.87 -21.17 -5.65
C GLN A 64 14.53 -20.42 -5.54
N PHE A 65 13.50 -20.83 -6.31
CA PHE A 65 12.18 -20.21 -6.21
C PHE A 65 11.53 -20.42 -4.84
N THR A 66 11.61 -21.64 -4.30
CA THR A 66 11.11 -21.97 -2.96
C THR A 66 11.82 -21.12 -1.89
N GLY A 67 13.13 -20.93 -2.01
CA GLY A 67 13.90 -20.08 -1.12
C GLY A 67 13.47 -18.60 -1.20
N LEU A 68 13.19 -18.10 -2.42
CA LEU A 68 12.69 -16.74 -2.63
C LEU A 68 11.28 -16.58 -2.05
N GLU A 69 10.40 -17.56 -2.25
CA GLU A 69 9.04 -17.54 -1.69
C GLU A 69 9.06 -17.54 -0.16
N GLN A 70 9.87 -18.41 0.45
CA GLN A 70 10.08 -18.40 1.91
C GLN A 70 10.61 -17.07 2.42
N SER A 71 11.57 -16.46 1.71
CA SER A 71 12.11 -15.16 2.07
C SER A 71 11.05 -14.07 2.00
N THR A 72 10.21 -14.08 0.96
CA THR A 72 9.09 -13.13 0.79
C THR A 72 8.05 -13.30 1.90
N GLN A 73 7.75 -14.55 2.27
CA GLN A 73 6.81 -14.86 3.34
C GLN A 73 7.34 -14.41 4.70
N MET A 74 8.65 -14.58 4.93
CA MET A 74 9.33 -14.08 6.13
C MET A 74 9.27 -12.56 6.21
N LEU A 75 9.55 -11.84 5.10
CA LEU A 75 9.44 -10.38 5.05
C LEU A 75 8.02 -9.91 5.33
N THR A 76 7.01 -10.60 4.81
CA THR A 76 5.60 -10.30 5.08
C THR A 76 5.27 -10.48 6.56
N SER A 77 5.75 -11.56 7.18
CA SER A 77 5.55 -11.82 8.61
C SER A 77 6.24 -10.77 9.49
N LEU A 78 7.47 -10.38 9.14
CA LEU A 78 8.19 -9.30 9.84
C LEU A 78 7.49 -7.97 9.71
N LYS A 79 6.94 -7.66 8.54
CA LYS A 79 6.13 -6.45 8.35
C LYS A 79 4.88 -6.47 9.22
N GLY A 80 4.17 -7.60 9.27
CA GLY A 80 3.00 -7.78 10.14
C GLY A 80 3.35 -7.53 11.60
N LEU A 81 4.44 -8.13 12.10
CA LEU A 81 4.92 -7.90 13.47
C LEU A 81 5.26 -6.42 13.71
N GLY A 82 5.86 -5.73 12.73
CA GLY A 82 6.11 -4.31 12.81
C GLY A 82 4.84 -3.47 12.91
N ASP A 83 3.81 -3.83 12.17
CA ASP A 83 2.52 -3.13 12.20
C ASP A 83 1.73 -3.42 13.50
N ASP A 84 1.81 -4.64 14.04
CA ASP A 84 1.26 -4.99 15.36
C ASP A 84 1.94 -4.19 16.48
N ASN A 85 3.28 -4.06 16.44
CA ASN A 85 4.01 -3.25 17.41
C ASN A 85 3.61 -1.76 17.37
N LYS A 86 3.41 -1.20 16.16
CA LYS A 86 2.91 0.17 16.02
C LYS A 86 1.51 0.32 16.60
N MET A 87 0.61 -0.65 16.36
CA MET A 87 -0.73 -0.65 16.91
C MET A 87 -0.71 -0.70 18.43
N MET A 88 0.13 -1.54 19.03
CA MET A 88 0.31 -1.61 20.50
C MET A 88 0.86 -0.30 21.05
N ALA A 89 1.88 0.29 20.40
CA ALA A 89 2.44 1.57 20.80
C ALA A 89 1.39 2.69 20.71
N ALA A 90 0.64 2.77 19.61
CA ALA A 90 -0.42 3.75 19.44
C ALA A 90 -1.54 3.58 20.48
N SER A 91 -1.94 2.34 20.75
CA SER A 91 -2.97 2.03 21.77
C SER A 91 -2.54 2.46 23.18
N SER A 92 -1.25 2.37 23.49
CA SER A 92 -0.71 2.83 24.78
C SER A 92 -0.74 4.36 24.95
N MET A 93 -0.98 5.10 23.86
CA MET A 93 -1.11 6.57 23.88
C MET A 93 -2.53 7.04 24.17
N ILE A 94 -3.54 6.16 24.16
CA ILE A 94 -4.92 6.53 24.47
C ILE A 94 -4.98 7.10 25.88
N GLY A 95 -5.63 8.26 26.02
CA GLY A 95 -5.72 9.02 27.27
C GLY A 95 -4.48 9.85 27.60
N ARG A 96 -3.44 9.81 26.78
CA ARG A 96 -2.25 10.64 26.94
C ARG A 96 -2.29 11.89 26.06
N GLU A 97 -1.58 12.90 26.49
CA GLU A 97 -1.35 14.10 25.70
C GLU A 97 -0.20 13.85 24.70
N VAL A 98 -0.46 14.10 23.43
CA VAL A 98 0.54 13.97 22.37
C VAL A 98 0.76 15.30 21.66
N THR A 99 2.00 15.53 21.27
CA THR A 99 2.38 16.62 20.36
C THR A 99 2.66 16.03 18.99
N VAL A 100 1.98 16.50 17.98
CA VAL A 100 2.18 16.12 16.59
C VAL A 100 2.69 17.32 15.79
N VAL A 101 3.49 17.04 14.77
CA VAL A 101 4.00 18.06 13.85
C VAL A 101 3.51 17.72 12.45
N ASP A 102 2.82 18.66 11.81
CA ASP A 102 2.38 18.50 10.43
C ASP A 102 3.53 18.71 9.42
N ALA A 103 3.25 18.43 8.14
CA ALA A 103 4.25 18.61 7.07
C ALA A 103 4.69 20.08 6.89
N ALA A 104 3.93 21.06 7.38
CA ALA A 104 4.26 22.48 7.34
C ALA A 104 5.06 22.92 8.59
N GLY A 105 5.31 22.02 9.55
CA GLY A 105 6.04 22.30 10.78
C GLY A 105 5.18 22.85 11.92
N ASN A 106 3.86 22.92 11.76
CA ASN A 106 2.98 23.39 12.83
C ASN A 106 2.81 22.29 13.87
N GLN A 107 2.89 22.68 15.13
CA GLN A 107 2.68 21.78 16.26
C GLN A 107 1.23 21.83 16.73
N THR A 108 0.64 20.68 16.92
CA THR A 108 -0.68 20.52 17.53
C THR A 108 -0.54 19.62 18.76
N VAL A 109 -1.15 20.03 19.86
CA VAL A 109 -1.16 19.24 21.11
C VAL A 109 -2.60 18.84 21.39
N GLY A 110 -2.80 17.58 21.76
CA GLY A 110 -4.12 17.06 22.07
C GLY A 110 -4.06 15.74 22.81
N ILE A 111 -5.20 15.33 23.38
CA ILE A 111 -5.35 14.04 24.05
C ILE A 111 -5.81 13.02 23.01
N VAL A 112 -5.17 11.85 22.99
CA VAL A 112 -5.56 10.74 22.14
C VAL A 112 -6.81 10.08 22.71
N ASP A 113 -7.90 10.07 21.98
CA ASP A 113 -9.15 9.39 22.36
C ASP A 113 -9.39 8.08 21.62
N GLY A 114 -8.62 7.81 20.56
CA GLY A 114 -8.73 6.57 19.80
C GLY A 114 -7.57 6.35 18.83
N VAL A 115 -7.49 5.13 18.30
CA VAL A 115 -6.55 4.70 17.29
C VAL A 115 -7.32 4.07 16.14
N GLU A 116 -7.02 4.47 14.92
CA GLU A 116 -7.67 3.97 13.72
C GLU A 116 -6.63 3.50 12.70
N ASN A 117 -6.88 2.33 12.12
CA ASN A 117 -6.06 1.82 11.03
C ASN A 117 -6.82 2.05 9.71
N SER A 118 -6.28 2.88 8.83
CA SER A 118 -6.87 3.22 7.55
C SER A 118 -5.97 2.80 6.39
N THR A 119 -6.46 2.97 5.16
CA THR A 119 -5.67 2.73 3.93
C THR A 119 -4.43 3.63 3.83
N THR A 120 -4.42 4.77 4.55
CA THR A 120 -3.28 5.69 4.62
C THR A 120 -2.32 5.35 5.76
N GLY A 121 -2.62 4.31 6.56
CA GLY A 121 -1.81 3.85 7.69
C GLY A 121 -2.47 4.09 9.03
N LEU A 122 -1.67 3.90 10.08
CA LEU A 122 -2.10 4.05 11.47
C LEU A 122 -2.26 5.53 11.83
N GLN A 123 -3.43 5.89 12.36
CA GLN A 123 -3.79 7.25 12.74
C GLN A 123 -4.23 7.30 14.20
N LEU A 124 -3.94 8.40 14.85
CA LEU A 124 -4.43 8.74 16.19
C LEU A 124 -5.60 9.72 16.06
N ARG A 125 -6.67 9.48 16.79
CA ARG A 125 -7.78 10.40 16.90
C ARG A 125 -7.59 11.31 18.10
N MET A 126 -7.70 12.61 17.87
CA MET A 126 -7.66 13.67 18.89
C MET A 126 -8.92 14.53 18.72
N GLY A 127 -9.98 14.21 19.45
CA GLY A 127 -11.29 14.83 19.28
C GLY A 127 -11.85 14.59 17.87
N ALA A 128 -12.02 15.66 17.09
CA ALA A 128 -12.49 15.57 15.70
C ALA A 128 -11.37 15.40 14.65
N THR A 129 -10.11 15.42 15.07
CA THR A 129 -8.96 15.42 14.15
C THR A 129 -8.27 14.06 14.15
N LEU A 130 -7.99 13.55 12.94
CA LEU A 130 -7.15 12.36 12.74
C LEU A 130 -5.76 12.81 12.33
N VAL A 131 -4.74 12.29 13.01
CA VAL A 131 -3.33 12.60 12.74
C VAL A 131 -2.53 11.31 12.53
N PRO A 132 -1.58 11.29 11.58
CA PRO A 132 -0.75 10.11 11.38
C PRO A 132 0.06 9.77 12.64
N PHE A 133 0.12 8.50 13.01
CA PHE A 133 0.96 8.04 14.11
C PHE A 133 2.44 8.44 13.93
N ALA A 134 2.92 8.47 12.69
CA ALA A 134 4.29 8.83 12.36
C ALA A 134 4.65 10.30 12.64
N SER A 135 3.64 11.19 12.79
CA SER A 135 3.86 12.62 13.09
C SER A 135 3.94 12.95 14.59
N VAL A 136 3.82 11.93 15.46
CA VAL A 136 3.95 12.10 16.90
C VAL A 136 5.40 12.36 17.26
N THR A 137 5.67 13.50 17.91
CA THR A 137 7.01 13.89 18.37
C THR A 137 7.18 13.79 19.87
N ARG A 138 6.10 13.88 20.63
CA ARG A 138 6.13 13.81 22.09
C ARG A 138 4.87 13.15 22.63
N VAL A 139 5.04 12.39 23.70
CA VAL A 139 3.95 11.80 24.50
C VAL A 139 4.16 12.20 25.95
N ALA A 140 3.13 12.72 26.60
CA ALA A 140 3.15 13.12 28.00
C ALA A 140 1.92 12.52 28.71
N PRO A 141 1.94 12.40 30.04
CA PRO A 141 0.71 12.13 30.77
C PRO A 141 -0.31 13.25 30.52
N PRO A 142 -1.61 12.99 30.65
CA PRO A 142 -2.63 14.02 30.43
C PRO A 142 -2.39 15.18 31.40
N SER A 143 -2.37 16.39 30.87
CA SER A 143 -2.23 17.59 31.67
C SER A 143 -3.45 17.71 32.59
N SER A 144 -3.24 17.61 33.89
CA SER A 144 -4.30 17.74 34.92
C SER A 144 -4.78 19.19 35.11
N THR A 145 -4.40 20.10 34.22
CA THR A 145 -4.84 21.49 34.25
C THR A 145 -6.27 21.55 33.70
N PRO A 146 -7.29 21.79 34.51
CA PRO A 146 -8.64 22.02 34.01
C PRO A 146 -8.58 23.26 33.14
N VAL A 147 -9.06 23.14 31.90
CA VAL A 147 -9.29 24.28 30.98
C VAL A 147 -10.27 25.20 31.71
N GLN A 148 -9.75 26.28 32.33
CA GLN A 148 -10.60 27.31 32.88
C GLN A 148 -11.34 27.97 31.72
N PRO A 149 -12.69 28.01 31.75
CA PRO A 149 -13.44 28.75 30.76
C PRO A 149 -13.01 30.20 30.87
N THR A 150 -12.46 30.76 29.79
CA THR A 150 -12.14 32.17 29.67
C THR A 150 -13.42 32.99 29.97
N ARG A 151 -13.47 33.60 31.11
CA ARG A 151 -14.55 34.59 31.43
C ARG A 151 -14.44 35.72 30.46
N ILE A 152 -15.33 35.73 29.48
CA ILE A 152 -15.56 36.93 28.68
C ILE A 152 -16.10 37.98 29.66
N ARG A 153 -15.29 39.00 29.94
CA ARG A 153 -15.74 40.21 30.61
C ARG A 153 -16.61 40.97 29.64
N ALA A 154 -17.88 41.17 30.03
CA ALA A 154 -18.78 42.13 29.40
C ALA A 154 -18.31 43.57 29.67
#